data_0fdbee825bea80f8cc71ba2b1b8687a7
#
_entry.id   0fdbee825bea80f8cc71ba2b1b8687a7
#
_cell.length_a   1.000
_cell.length_b   1.000
_cell.length_c   1.000
_cell.angle_alpha   90.00
_cell.angle_beta   90.00
_cell.angle_gamma   90.00
#
_symmetry.space_group_name_H-M   'P 1'
#
loop_
_entity.id
_entity.type
_entity.pdbx_description
1 polymer ?
#
loop_
_entity_poly.entity_id
_entity_poly.type
_entity_poly.pdbx_seq_one_letter_code
_entity_poly.pdbx_strand_id
1 'polypeptide(L)'
;MFLSSTLRRNRELIEASFQLHQQGLILPDTYVVDLDTLKKNAKQMLAAANQQHIALYFMLKQLGRNPLIAKALVELGFEGAVVVDFKEAKVMMDHQIPIANVGHLVQAP
;
A
#
# COMPACT_ATOMS: atom_id res chain seq x y z
N MET A 1 -2.05 -22.55 -3.30
CA MET A 1 -1.23 -21.77 -4.27
C MET A 1 -0.73 -20.49 -3.65
N PHE A 2 -1.58 -19.60 -3.22
CA PHE A 2 -1.18 -18.34 -2.56
C PHE A 2 -0.41 -18.57 -1.26
N LEU A 3 -0.94 -19.39 -0.35
CA LEU A 3 -0.30 -19.73 0.92
C LEU A 3 1.07 -20.39 0.73
N SER A 4 1.19 -21.36 -0.16
CA SER A 4 2.46 -22.07 -0.40
C SER A 4 3.53 -21.14 -1.00
N SER A 5 3.14 -20.17 -1.82
CA SER A 5 4.05 -19.16 -2.33
C SER A 5 4.52 -18.20 -1.23
N THR A 6 3.62 -17.75 -0.38
CA THR A 6 3.95 -16.86 0.75
C THR A 6 4.82 -17.58 1.78
N LEU A 7 4.53 -18.82 2.11
CA LEU A 7 5.36 -19.62 3.03
C LEU A 7 6.80 -19.80 2.54
N ARG A 8 7.00 -19.90 1.23
CA ARG A 8 8.35 -20.00 0.66
C ARG A 8 9.10 -18.67 0.64
N ARG A 9 8.38 -17.55 0.50
CA ARG A 9 8.98 -16.23 0.32
C ARG A 9 9.08 -15.42 1.59
N ASN A 10 8.11 -15.56 2.48
CA ASN A 10 8.03 -14.82 3.74
C ASN A 10 7.24 -15.62 4.78
N ARG A 11 7.89 -16.64 5.33
CA ARG A 11 7.31 -17.49 6.37
C ARG A 11 6.99 -16.69 7.64
N GLU A 12 7.86 -15.76 7.99
CA GLU A 12 7.71 -14.93 9.19
C GLU A 12 6.42 -14.11 9.18
N LEU A 13 6.02 -13.60 8.01
CA LEU A 13 4.74 -12.89 7.86
C LEU A 13 3.54 -13.79 8.22
N ILE A 14 3.57 -15.05 7.77
CA ILE A 14 2.50 -16.01 8.07
C ILE A 14 2.47 -16.34 9.56
N GLU A 15 3.63 -16.60 10.16
CA GLU A 15 3.74 -16.89 11.61
C GLU A 15 3.29 -15.70 12.47
N ALA A 16 3.72 -14.48 12.13
CA ALA A 16 3.28 -13.27 12.81
C ALA A 16 1.77 -13.04 12.69
N SER A 17 1.20 -13.23 11.51
CA SER A 17 -0.25 -13.11 11.27
C SER A 17 -1.03 -14.11 12.11
N PHE A 18 -0.55 -15.33 12.19
CA PHE A 18 -1.15 -16.40 13.00
C PHE A 18 -1.13 -16.06 14.49
N GLN A 19 0.01 -15.57 15.00
CA GLN A 19 0.15 -15.16 16.38
C GLN A 19 -0.78 -14.01 16.75
N LEU A 20 -0.85 -12.97 15.89
CA LEU A 20 -1.75 -11.84 16.09
C LEU A 20 -3.22 -12.28 16.13
N HIS A 21 -3.61 -13.20 15.25
CA HIS A 21 -4.95 -13.76 15.25
C HIS A 21 -5.24 -14.60 16.50
N GLN A 22 -4.32 -15.47 16.92
CA GLN A 22 -4.48 -16.27 18.15
C GLN A 22 -4.59 -15.42 19.42
N GLN A 23 -3.93 -14.27 19.44
CA GLN A 23 -4.01 -13.29 20.52
C GLN A 23 -5.27 -12.40 20.46
N GLY A 24 -6.11 -12.56 19.44
CA GLY A 24 -7.31 -11.75 19.26
C GLY A 24 -7.06 -10.31 18.84
N LEU A 25 -5.86 -9.99 18.37
CA LEU A 25 -5.48 -8.63 17.96
C LEU A 25 -5.92 -8.28 16.55
N ILE A 26 -6.15 -9.28 15.71
CA ILE A 26 -6.68 -9.11 14.36
C ILE A 26 -7.82 -10.09 14.09
N LEU A 27 -8.75 -9.70 13.21
CA LEU A 27 -9.84 -10.54 12.74
C LEU A 27 -9.38 -11.49 11.61
N PRO A 28 -10.13 -12.58 11.32
CA PRO A 28 -9.75 -13.55 10.28
C PRO A 28 -9.62 -12.96 8.87
N ASP A 29 -10.37 -11.89 8.56
CA ASP A 29 -10.43 -11.23 7.26
C ASP A 29 -9.55 -9.97 7.19
N THR A 30 -8.48 -9.92 7.99
CA THR A 30 -7.56 -8.78 8.05
C THR A 30 -6.42 -8.95 7.03
N TYR A 31 -6.14 -7.90 6.26
CA TYR A 31 -4.92 -7.82 5.47
C TYR A 31 -3.73 -7.49 6.37
N VAL A 32 -2.70 -8.32 6.32
CA VAL A 32 -1.45 -8.10 7.03
C VAL A 32 -0.35 -7.80 6.02
N VAL A 33 0.33 -6.68 6.19
CA VAL A 33 1.36 -6.20 5.27
C VAL A 33 2.71 -6.15 5.98
N ASP A 34 3.71 -6.82 5.40
CA ASP A 34 5.11 -6.66 5.77
C ASP A 34 5.63 -5.34 5.19
N LEU A 35 5.70 -4.31 6.04
CA LEU A 35 6.09 -2.97 5.62
C LEU A 35 7.56 -2.89 5.16
N ASP A 36 8.45 -3.67 5.74
CA ASP A 36 9.86 -3.67 5.36
C ASP A 36 10.05 -4.28 3.96
N THR A 37 9.38 -5.38 3.69
CA THR A 37 9.37 -5.99 2.35
C THR A 37 8.70 -5.08 1.32
N LEU A 38 7.59 -4.42 1.68
CA LEU A 38 6.94 -3.43 0.82
C LEU A 38 7.90 -2.29 0.47
N LYS A 39 8.56 -1.70 1.46
CA LYS A 39 9.53 -0.62 1.24
C LYS A 39 10.71 -1.07 0.38
N LYS A 40 11.22 -2.28 0.60
CA LYS A 40 12.30 -2.85 -0.23
C LYS A 40 11.90 -2.97 -1.69
N ASN A 41 10.71 -3.52 -1.95
CA ASN A 41 10.17 -3.66 -3.31
C ASN A 41 9.93 -2.29 -3.96
N ALA A 42 9.35 -1.35 -3.22
CA ALA A 42 9.11 0.01 -3.68
C ALA A 42 10.41 0.74 -4.07
N LYS A 43 11.48 0.59 -3.29
CA LYS A 43 12.80 1.15 -3.61
C LYS A 43 13.36 0.59 -4.92
N GLN A 44 13.21 -0.71 -5.17
CA GLN A 44 13.66 -1.34 -6.42
C GLN A 44 12.89 -0.79 -7.63
N MET A 45 11.56 -0.64 -7.49
CA MET A 45 10.73 -0.06 -8.55
C MET A 45 11.12 1.39 -8.84
N LEU A 46 11.31 2.21 -7.80
CA LEU A 46 11.74 3.60 -7.93
C LEU A 46 13.11 3.72 -8.59
N ALA A 47 14.08 2.88 -8.21
CA ALA A 47 15.41 2.88 -8.84
C ALA A 47 15.33 2.62 -10.34
N ALA A 48 14.53 1.64 -10.75
CA ALA A 48 14.32 1.32 -12.16
C ALA A 48 13.61 2.46 -12.93
N ALA A 49 12.57 3.04 -12.33
CA ALA A 49 11.82 4.15 -12.91
C ALA A 49 12.68 5.42 -13.04
N ASN A 50 13.46 5.74 -12.02
CA ASN A 50 14.34 6.92 -12.03
C ASN A 50 15.42 6.85 -13.12
N GLN A 51 15.93 5.66 -13.45
CA GLN A 51 16.87 5.47 -14.56
C GLN A 51 16.27 5.87 -15.91
N GLN A 52 14.94 5.82 -16.03
CA GLN A 52 14.21 6.16 -17.25
C GLN A 52 13.45 7.50 -17.13
N HIS A 53 13.68 8.26 -16.07
CA HIS A 53 12.97 9.52 -15.78
C HIS A 53 11.44 9.35 -15.75
N ILE A 54 10.94 8.23 -15.20
CA ILE A 54 9.52 7.91 -15.06
C ILE A 54 9.09 8.19 -13.63
N ALA A 55 8.05 9.02 -13.47
CA ALA A 55 7.38 9.24 -12.21
C ALA A 55 6.48 8.04 -11.84
N LEU A 56 6.50 7.63 -10.58
CA LEU A 56 5.63 6.56 -10.09
C LEU A 56 4.54 7.11 -9.17
N TYR A 57 3.33 6.65 -9.41
CA TYR A 57 2.18 6.85 -8.56
C TYR A 57 1.76 5.52 -7.94
N PHE A 58 1.02 5.55 -6.83
CA PHE A 58 0.53 4.34 -6.17
C PHE A 58 -0.99 4.36 -6.05
N MET A 59 -1.58 3.17 -5.94
CA MET A 59 -3.00 2.97 -5.68
C MET A 59 -3.19 2.02 -4.51
N LEU A 60 -3.95 2.41 -3.51
CA LEU A 60 -4.19 1.63 -2.29
C LEU A 60 -5.62 1.05 -2.20
N LYS A 61 -6.35 1.03 -3.31
CA LYS A 61 -7.71 0.51 -3.38
C LYS A 61 -7.87 -0.87 -2.73
N GLN A 62 -6.91 -1.78 -2.99
CA GLN A 62 -6.95 -3.15 -2.48
C GLN A 62 -6.41 -3.31 -1.05
N LEU A 63 -5.78 -2.29 -0.50
CA LEU A 63 -5.18 -2.29 0.84
C LEU A 63 -5.95 -1.41 1.84
N GLY A 64 -7.23 -1.22 1.61
CA GLY A 64 -8.09 -0.47 2.50
C GLY A 64 -7.78 1.02 2.60
N ARG A 65 -7.11 1.59 1.61
CA ARG A 65 -6.76 3.03 1.58
C ARG A 65 -5.91 3.45 2.78
N ASN A 66 -5.02 2.57 3.23
CA ASN A 66 -4.26 2.77 4.46
C ASN A 66 -3.28 3.96 4.35
N PRO A 67 -3.45 5.03 5.15
CA PRO A 67 -2.62 6.23 5.05
C PRO A 67 -1.19 6.03 5.54
N LEU A 68 -0.91 5.04 6.39
CA LEU A 68 0.45 4.73 6.82
C LEU A 68 1.28 4.17 5.67
N ILE A 69 0.68 3.29 4.86
CA ILE A 69 1.32 2.78 3.64
C ILE A 69 1.53 3.92 2.64
N ALA A 70 0.52 4.78 2.46
CA ALA A 70 0.62 5.93 1.57
C ALA A 70 1.78 6.86 1.95
N LYS A 71 1.90 7.22 3.23
CA LYS A 71 3.01 8.04 3.75
C LYS A 71 4.36 7.40 3.47
N ALA A 72 4.49 6.10 3.77
CA ALA A 72 5.73 5.37 3.53
C ALA A 72 6.16 5.39 2.05
N LEU A 73 5.21 5.28 1.12
CA LEU A 73 5.49 5.35 -0.32
C LEU A 73 5.90 6.75 -0.77
N VAL A 74 5.22 7.80 -0.28
CA VAL A 74 5.60 9.21 -0.57
C VAL A 74 6.99 9.52 -0.03
N GLU A 75 7.31 9.11 1.20
CA GLU A 75 8.63 9.29 1.80
C GLU A 75 9.75 8.60 1.01
N LEU A 76 9.45 7.51 0.33
CA LEU A 76 10.40 6.81 -0.54
C LEU A 76 10.62 7.49 -1.89
N GLY A 77 9.68 8.34 -2.35
CA GLY A 77 9.81 9.06 -3.60
C GLY A 77 8.70 8.80 -4.63
N PHE A 78 7.61 8.11 -4.28
CA PHE A 78 6.41 8.10 -5.12
C PHE A 78 5.78 9.50 -5.10
N GLU A 79 5.30 9.96 -6.25
CA GLU A 79 4.84 11.35 -6.38
C GLU A 79 3.42 11.58 -5.85
N GLY A 80 2.63 10.52 -5.66
CA GLY A 80 1.30 10.64 -5.08
C GLY A 80 0.39 9.46 -5.35
N ALA A 81 -0.82 9.55 -4.84
CA ALA A 81 -1.85 8.53 -4.96
C ALA A 81 -2.69 8.69 -6.23
N VAL A 82 -3.03 7.56 -6.85
CA VAL A 82 -4.14 7.45 -7.80
C VAL A 82 -5.39 7.08 -7.01
N VAL A 83 -6.41 7.94 -7.03
CA VAL A 83 -7.67 7.74 -6.31
C VAL A 83 -8.81 7.47 -7.28
N VAL A 84 -9.68 6.52 -6.95
CA VAL A 84 -10.77 6.09 -7.84
C VAL A 84 -12.14 6.60 -7.41
N ASP A 85 -12.32 7.00 -6.16
CA ASP A 85 -13.56 7.54 -5.63
C ASP A 85 -13.32 8.69 -4.64
N PHE A 86 -14.38 9.40 -4.31
CA PHE A 86 -14.31 10.54 -3.37
C PHE A 86 -13.89 10.12 -1.97
N LYS A 87 -14.30 8.94 -1.50
CA LYS A 87 -13.92 8.45 -0.16
C LYS A 87 -12.42 8.22 -0.06
N GLU A 88 -11.84 7.67 -1.12
CA GLU A 88 -10.39 7.48 -1.20
C GLU A 88 -9.65 8.82 -1.26
N ALA A 89 -10.12 9.74 -2.10
CA ALA A 89 -9.58 11.09 -2.17
C ALA A 89 -9.60 11.79 -0.81
N LYS A 90 -10.74 11.70 -0.10
CA LYS A 90 -10.89 12.29 1.23
C LYS A 90 -9.87 11.73 2.23
N VAL A 91 -9.67 10.42 2.27
CA VAL A 91 -8.66 9.81 3.16
C VAL A 91 -7.27 10.34 2.84
N MET A 92 -6.89 10.45 1.57
CA MET A 92 -5.60 11.01 1.18
C MET A 92 -5.45 12.47 1.59
N MET A 93 -6.48 13.29 1.36
CA MET A 93 -6.50 14.71 1.74
C MET A 93 -6.40 14.91 3.26
N ASP A 94 -7.19 14.19 4.04
CA ASP A 94 -7.21 14.27 5.51
C ASP A 94 -5.84 13.92 6.13
N HIS A 95 -5.03 13.10 5.42
CA HIS A 95 -3.69 12.71 5.86
C HIS A 95 -2.56 13.44 5.13
N GLN A 96 -2.88 14.48 4.35
CA GLN A 96 -1.92 15.28 3.59
C GLN A 96 -1.09 14.47 2.60
N ILE A 97 -1.68 13.42 2.01
CA ILE A 97 -1.08 12.62 0.95
C ILE A 97 -1.32 13.29 -0.40
N PRO A 98 -0.29 13.54 -1.21
CA PRO A 98 -0.47 14.11 -2.54
C PRO A 98 -1.35 13.21 -3.42
N ILE A 99 -2.32 13.81 -4.12
CA ILE A 99 -3.13 13.13 -5.11
C ILE A 99 -2.54 13.45 -6.49
N ALA A 100 -2.04 12.42 -7.17
CA ALA A 100 -1.41 12.56 -8.48
C ALA A 100 -2.40 12.36 -9.64
N ASN A 101 -3.42 11.53 -9.42
CA ASN A 101 -4.44 11.26 -10.46
C ASN A 101 -5.79 10.96 -9.81
N VAL A 102 -6.85 11.43 -10.46
CA VAL A 102 -8.24 11.25 -10.04
C VAL A 102 -8.97 10.41 -11.08
N GLY A 103 -9.50 9.26 -10.66
CA GLY A 103 -10.25 8.37 -11.52
C GLY A 103 -11.65 8.90 -11.85
N HIS A 104 -12.28 8.28 -12.84
CA HIS A 104 -13.61 8.68 -13.36
C HIS A 104 -14.76 8.51 -12.35
N LEU A 105 -14.55 7.77 -11.26
CA LEU A 105 -15.54 7.60 -10.19
C LEU A 105 -15.48 8.70 -9.11
N VAL A 106 -14.51 9.60 -9.18
CA VAL A 106 -14.47 10.75 -8.28
C VAL A 106 -15.47 11.77 -8.79
N GLN A 107 -16.52 11.97 -8.02
CA GLN A 107 -17.49 13.05 -8.23
C GLN A 107 -17.19 14.13 -7.19
N ALA A 108 -16.72 15.26 -7.65
CA ALA A 108 -16.54 16.42 -6.79
C ALA A 108 -17.91 17.02 -6.45
N PRO A 109 -18.15 17.41 -5.19
CA PRO A 109 -19.38 18.13 -4.83
C PRO A 109 -19.47 19.48 -5.50
#